data_da1ed7698a55875eacc7a6ac9c9b05e2
#
_entry.id   da1ed7698a55875eacc7a6ac9c9b05e2
#
_cell.length_a   1.000
_cell.length_b   1.000
_cell.length_c   1.000
_cell.angle_alpha   90.00
_cell.angle_beta   90.00
_cell.angle_gamma   90.00
#
_symmetry.space_group_name_H-M   'P 1'
#
loop_
_entity.id
_entity.type
_entity.pdbx_description
1 polymer ?
#
loop_
_entity_poly.entity_id
_entity_poly.type
_entity_poly.pdbx_seq_one_letter_code
_entity_poly.pdbx_strand_id
1 'polypeptide(L)'
;MDLNPWKKWTKSLTKYNSIIEVDSTCVLPRTIFGKSLDRPFRFKNATKKKFRQRVNINWPEINSTILPLPSEWEPPFEPIDIRAELSKDGGRKILSLCDIDPTVVPVTDFKGGYSTALSHWKEWCENGLSSYHKTRNNAANRYGVSGMSPYIHYGMIAPTKIAREASEIGGKGAEKYLDELLIFREHAHHHCHKLVEPQSWSNLPEWAKISWSERVFTSTEKSPYLLEFGETGDTLWDSSQIGLFRHGVMHNNVRMTWGKAFANWIKDPEDAMKTSLNFNNRYALDGRDPSSIAGVMWCFGLFDRSFSPHNPVMGNVRNRPTEIHQNRIDLERYSNWTEKSTLDKKLNIGIVGGGISGSFAAMLLENLGHDVTIWDKGRRASGRLSSKEVTSDFSIHVGSKSFDSLPKWMERYVSEWVRLKLVRMDGNSLVPIKPLSEIIKYLNKEVQVNYGCKVTNLEERNESVEITVKNQDSINKYQYDRVIVALPVEQAIDICNPLGLEINGISDSTWVAWGPSDRIDLIPENWESFYHTSGSGVMEIRIRNDEIIGGDKLNSRYVVDFITDKLGVDSKNWQAHYWKYAIPIDGPGEIIHTSRVSIIGDGFGQPLGTVGGAIESSGRVVSEIHLSKLNF
;
A
#
# COMPACT_ATOMS: atom_id res chain seq x y z
N MET A 1 -2.14 -11.98 12.09
CA MET A 1 -1.35 -11.02 12.86
C MET A 1 -1.67 -11.15 14.34
N ASP A 2 -0.66 -11.27 15.18
CA ASP A 2 -0.84 -11.38 16.62
C ASP A 2 -1.27 -10.02 17.19
N LEU A 3 -2.54 -9.87 17.53
CA LEU A 3 -3.09 -8.65 18.14
C LEU A 3 -2.62 -8.46 19.60
N ASN A 4 -1.86 -9.39 20.15
CA ASN A 4 -1.41 -9.36 21.52
C ASN A 4 0.11 -9.56 21.67
N PRO A 5 0.96 -8.73 21.03
CA PRO A 5 2.39 -8.76 21.32
C PRO A 5 2.64 -8.50 22.82
N TRP A 6 1.79 -7.68 23.45
CA TRP A 6 1.81 -7.41 24.91
C TRP A 6 1.74 -8.66 25.76
N LYS A 7 0.90 -9.65 25.44
CA LYS A 7 0.81 -10.90 26.22
C LYS A 7 2.11 -11.69 26.18
N LYS A 8 2.78 -11.72 25.02
CA LYS A 8 4.09 -12.36 24.89
C LYS A 8 5.16 -11.59 25.66
N TRP A 9 5.18 -10.27 25.53
CA TRP A 9 6.14 -9.42 26.23
C TRP A 9 5.93 -9.47 27.75
N THR A 10 4.69 -9.32 28.22
CA THR A 10 4.37 -9.43 29.64
C THR A 10 4.81 -10.78 30.22
N LYS A 11 4.49 -11.88 29.51
CA LYS A 11 4.91 -13.23 29.92
C LYS A 11 6.44 -13.39 29.96
N SER A 12 7.14 -12.75 29.05
CA SER A 12 8.61 -12.77 29.00
C SER A 12 9.21 -11.94 30.13
N LEU A 13 8.67 -10.74 30.37
CA LEU A 13 9.17 -9.80 31.39
C LEU A 13 8.85 -10.23 32.81
N THR A 14 7.71 -10.89 33.06
CA THR A 14 7.34 -11.42 34.40
C THR A 14 8.31 -12.47 34.96
N LYS A 15 9.19 -13.01 34.11
CA LYS A 15 10.27 -13.90 34.58
C LYS A 15 11.37 -13.15 35.34
N TYR A 16 11.47 -11.86 35.16
CA TYR A 16 12.58 -11.07 35.70
C TYR A 16 12.16 -10.06 36.77
N ASN A 17 10.92 -9.57 36.75
CA ASN A 17 10.45 -8.49 37.62
C ASN A 17 8.96 -8.60 37.94
N SER A 18 8.52 -7.96 39.05
CA SER A 18 7.10 -7.71 39.30
C SER A 18 6.58 -6.68 38.32
N ILE A 19 5.54 -7.03 37.56
CA ILE A 19 4.90 -6.14 36.57
C ILE A 19 3.53 -5.77 37.08
N ILE A 20 3.25 -4.46 37.07
CA ILE A 20 1.92 -3.90 37.31
C ILE A 20 1.34 -3.50 35.97
N GLU A 21 0.25 -4.14 35.55
CA GLU A 21 -0.50 -3.77 34.33
C GLU A 21 -1.52 -2.69 34.67
N VAL A 22 -1.44 -1.55 33.98
CA VAL A 22 -2.39 -0.45 34.09
C VAL A 22 -3.18 -0.35 32.80
N ASP A 23 -4.50 -0.51 32.85
CA ASP A 23 -5.38 -0.35 31.69
C ASP A 23 -5.67 1.13 31.45
N SER A 24 -4.96 1.73 30.51
CA SER A 24 -5.13 3.11 30.07
C SER A 24 -6.01 3.24 28.81
N THR A 25 -6.45 2.12 28.24
CA THR A 25 -7.21 2.11 26.98
C THR A 25 -8.72 2.24 27.15
N CYS A 26 -9.21 1.98 28.35
CA CYS A 26 -10.62 2.00 28.71
C CYS A 26 -10.86 2.81 29.98
N VAL A 27 -12.03 3.42 30.10
CA VAL A 27 -12.49 4.06 31.33
C VAL A 27 -12.78 3.02 32.42
N LEU A 28 -13.36 1.89 32.03
CA LEU A 28 -13.48 0.72 32.91
C LEU A 28 -12.43 -0.34 32.55
N PRO A 29 -11.65 -0.83 33.52
CA PRO A 29 -10.64 -1.86 33.28
C PRO A 29 -11.24 -3.08 32.57
N ARG A 30 -10.57 -3.59 31.52
CA ARG A 30 -11.03 -4.74 30.73
C ARG A 30 -11.17 -6.02 31.54
N THR A 31 -10.58 -6.09 32.70
CA THR A 31 -10.66 -7.21 33.62
C THR A 31 -11.89 -7.19 34.53
N ILE A 32 -12.71 -6.13 34.49
CA ILE A 32 -13.84 -5.94 35.42
C ILE A 32 -14.90 -7.05 35.32
N PHE A 33 -15.00 -7.73 34.17
CA PHE A 33 -15.87 -8.89 33.98
C PHE A 33 -15.03 -10.14 33.70
N GLY A 34 -15.39 -11.25 34.31
CA GLY A 34 -14.72 -12.54 34.11
C GLY A 34 -14.95 -13.12 32.71
N LYS A 35 -16.07 -12.78 32.06
CA LYS A 35 -16.46 -13.25 30.73
C LYS A 35 -16.87 -12.07 29.83
N SER A 36 -16.77 -12.28 28.51
CA SER A 36 -17.32 -11.34 27.53
C SER A 36 -18.85 -11.28 27.63
N LEU A 37 -19.39 -10.09 27.41
CA LEU A 37 -20.81 -9.87 27.22
C LEU A 37 -21.10 -9.85 25.72
N ASP A 38 -22.09 -10.60 25.28
CA ASP A 38 -22.36 -10.88 23.86
C ASP A 38 -22.92 -9.69 23.09
N ARG A 39 -23.48 -8.68 23.78
CA ARG A 39 -24.15 -7.52 23.15
C ARG A 39 -23.86 -6.22 23.86
N PRO A 40 -23.74 -5.10 23.11
CA PRO A 40 -23.55 -3.75 23.69
C PRO A 40 -24.63 -3.36 24.68
N PHE A 41 -25.90 -3.77 24.46
CA PHE A 41 -26.99 -3.48 25.39
C PHE A 41 -26.79 -4.14 26.76
N ARG A 42 -26.34 -5.40 26.81
CA ARG A 42 -26.01 -6.09 28.07
C ARG A 42 -24.84 -5.44 28.77
N PHE A 43 -23.85 -5.02 28.00
CA PHE A 43 -22.69 -4.29 28.53
C PHE A 43 -23.12 -2.93 29.11
N LYS A 44 -23.98 -2.15 28.41
CA LYS A 44 -24.54 -0.90 28.90
C LYS A 44 -25.24 -1.09 30.26
N ASN A 45 -26.11 -2.08 30.38
CA ASN A 45 -26.82 -2.35 31.61
C ASN A 45 -25.89 -2.70 32.78
N ALA A 46 -24.85 -3.50 32.52
CA ALA A 46 -23.87 -3.90 33.53
C ALA A 46 -22.92 -2.77 33.97
N THR A 47 -22.68 -1.79 33.12
CA THR A 47 -21.61 -0.78 33.31
C THR A 47 -22.11 0.63 33.62
N LYS A 48 -23.34 0.99 33.28
CA LYS A 48 -23.89 2.35 33.39
C LYS A 48 -23.59 3.06 34.72
N LYS A 49 -23.78 2.37 35.87
CA LYS A 49 -23.51 2.94 37.19
C LYS A 49 -22.00 3.16 37.42
N LYS A 50 -21.20 2.20 36.98
CA LYS A 50 -19.73 2.23 37.11
C LYS A 50 -19.11 3.36 36.28
N PHE A 51 -19.58 3.55 35.05
CA PHE A 51 -19.15 4.66 34.21
C PHE A 51 -19.45 6.02 34.83
N ARG A 52 -20.69 6.23 35.32
CA ARG A 52 -21.05 7.47 36.01
C ARG A 52 -20.15 7.78 37.18
N GLN A 53 -19.82 6.77 37.99
CA GLN A 53 -18.91 6.94 39.11
C GLN A 53 -17.51 7.36 38.65
N ARG A 54 -16.94 6.69 37.64
CA ARG A 54 -15.56 6.95 37.19
C ARG A 54 -15.41 8.23 36.38
N VAL A 55 -16.38 8.60 35.56
CA VAL A 55 -16.34 9.81 34.75
C VAL A 55 -16.44 11.07 35.62
N ASN A 56 -17.22 11.02 36.72
CA ASN A 56 -17.44 12.16 37.57
C ASN A 56 -16.43 12.29 38.74
N ILE A 57 -15.44 11.37 38.84
CA ILE A 57 -14.39 11.51 39.84
C ILE A 57 -13.41 12.60 39.41
N ASN A 58 -13.21 13.59 40.28
CA ASN A 58 -12.08 14.51 40.15
C ASN A 58 -10.78 13.72 40.40
N TRP A 59 -9.95 13.64 39.40
CA TRP A 59 -8.62 13.03 39.56
C TRP A 59 -7.73 14.04 40.29
N PRO A 60 -7.00 13.62 41.31
CA PRO A 60 -6.05 14.49 41.99
C PRO A 60 -5.01 14.97 40.97
N GLU A 61 -4.65 16.24 41.01
CA GLU A 61 -3.46 16.71 40.31
C GLU A 61 -2.26 15.99 40.93
N ILE A 62 -1.61 15.18 40.13
CA ILE A 62 -0.38 14.51 40.57
C ILE A 62 0.76 15.48 40.30
N ASN A 63 1.13 16.24 41.32
CA ASN A 63 2.41 16.94 41.34
C ASN A 63 3.52 15.93 41.56
N SER A 64 3.88 15.17 40.55
CA SER A 64 5.02 14.27 40.61
C SER A 64 6.30 15.11 40.56
N THR A 65 7.01 15.18 41.68
CA THR A 65 8.41 15.60 41.65
C THR A 65 9.18 14.47 40.99
N ILE A 66 9.53 14.66 39.73
CA ILE A 66 10.44 13.74 39.03
C ILE A 66 11.80 13.90 39.74
N LEU A 67 12.16 12.90 40.55
CA LEU A 67 13.50 12.87 41.10
C LEU A 67 14.49 12.72 39.93
N PRO A 68 15.56 13.51 39.92
CA PRO A 68 16.60 13.34 38.90
C PRO A 68 17.18 11.92 39.07
N LEU A 69 17.53 11.32 37.95
CA LEU A 69 18.28 10.06 37.97
C LEU A 69 19.57 10.29 38.74
N PRO A 70 20.07 9.27 39.49
CA PRO A 70 21.38 9.35 40.13
C PRO A 70 22.43 9.78 39.10
N SER A 71 23.31 10.67 39.44
CA SER A 71 24.35 11.19 38.56
C SER A 71 25.31 10.12 37.99
N GLU A 72 25.38 8.99 38.65
CA GLU A 72 26.19 7.83 38.28
C GLU A 72 25.41 6.74 37.55
N TRP A 73 24.10 6.98 37.27
CA TRP A 73 23.30 5.98 36.57
C TRP A 73 23.57 6.07 35.05
N GLU A 74 24.09 5.00 34.52
CA GLU A 74 24.23 4.79 33.09
C GLU A 74 23.25 3.72 32.62
N PRO A 75 22.56 3.91 31.47
CA PRO A 75 21.72 2.87 30.91
C PRO A 75 22.56 1.65 30.52
N PRO A 76 22.08 0.41 30.73
CA PRO A 76 22.80 -0.81 30.35
C PRO A 76 22.80 -1.08 28.84
N PHE A 77 22.49 -0.07 28.05
CA PHE A 77 22.43 -0.10 26.57
C PHE A 77 22.75 1.29 26.02
N GLU A 78 23.18 1.36 24.79
CA GLU A 78 23.37 2.62 24.05
C GLU A 78 21.99 3.25 23.79
N PRO A 79 21.65 4.40 24.38
CA PRO A 79 20.37 5.04 24.14
C PRO A 79 20.31 5.67 22.74
N ILE A 80 19.20 5.48 22.05
CA ILE A 80 18.95 6.16 20.77
C ILE A 80 18.28 7.51 21.07
N ASP A 81 18.91 8.60 20.65
CA ASP A 81 18.29 9.91 20.66
C ASP A 81 17.29 10.04 19.50
N ILE A 82 16.04 9.70 19.79
CA ILE A 82 14.95 9.74 18.82
C ILE A 82 14.77 11.14 18.21
N ARG A 83 14.98 12.22 18.98
CA ARG A 83 14.83 13.59 18.47
C ARG A 83 15.94 13.93 17.48
N ALA A 84 17.17 13.57 17.81
CA ALA A 84 18.30 13.74 16.90
C ALA A 84 18.11 12.94 15.61
N GLU A 85 17.66 11.71 15.68
CA GLU A 85 17.38 10.87 14.50
C GLU A 85 16.22 11.42 13.65
N LEU A 86 15.12 11.84 14.26
CA LEU A 86 13.99 12.46 13.55
C LEU A 86 14.38 13.79 12.88
N SER A 87 15.24 14.60 13.51
CA SER A 87 15.66 15.89 12.95
C SER A 87 16.67 15.76 11.80
N LYS A 88 17.40 14.65 11.70
CA LYS A 88 18.37 14.42 10.61
C LYS A 88 17.69 14.14 9.27
N ASP A 89 16.70 13.25 9.25
CA ASP A 89 16.13 12.71 8.03
C ASP A 89 14.60 12.52 8.06
N GLY A 90 13.91 13.12 9.04
CA GLY A 90 12.47 12.97 9.21
C GLY A 90 12.05 11.54 9.55
N GLY A 91 12.91 10.79 10.22
CA GLY A 91 12.63 9.42 10.65
C GLY A 91 12.75 8.35 9.56
N ARG A 92 13.27 8.67 8.38
CA ARG A 92 13.46 7.72 7.27
C ARG A 92 14.29 6.53 7.67
N LYS A 93 15.40 6.76 8.38
CA LYS A 93 16.26 5.70 8.89
C LYS A 93 15.54 4.77 9.86
N ILE A 94 14.70 5.32 10.73
CA ILE A 94 13.88 4.51 11.65
C ILE A 94 12.87 3.67 10.86
N LEU A 95 12.19 4.26 9.86
CA LEU A 95 11.24 3.55 9.02
C LEU A 95 11.89 2.46 8.18
N SER A 96 13.13 2.66 7.70
CA SER A 96 13.86 1.65 6.93
C SER A 96 14.22 0.40 7.74
N LEU A 97 14.26 0.49 9.07
CA LEU A 97 14.45 -0.66 9.97
C LEU A 97 13.15 -1.48 10.20
N CYS A 98 12.01 -0.97 9.74
CA CYS A 98 10.71 -1.61 9.90
C CYS A 98 10.35 -2.43 8.66
N ASP A 99 9.86 -3.66 8.86
CA ASP A 99 9.28 -4.48 7.77
C ASP A 99 7.87 -3.96 7.45
N ILE A 100 7.80 -2.88 6.68
CA ILE A 100 6.56 -2.21 6.28
C ILE A 100 6.38 -2.21 4.77
N ASP A 101 5.13 -2.03 4.33
CA ASP A 101 4.78 -1.83 2.93
C ASP A 101 5.01 -0.36 2.54
N PRO A 102 6.02 -0.02 1.71
CA PRO A 102 6.35 1.37 1.37
C PRO A 102 5.28 2.02 0.48
N THR A 103 4.35 1.25 -0.08
CA THR A 103 3.27 1.78 -0.91
C THR A 103 2.09 2.29 -0.08
N VAL A 104 2.07 2.02 1.23
CA VAL A 104 1.15 2.63 2.19
C VAL A 104 1.78 3.90 2.72
N VAL A 105 1.39 5.02 2.14
CA VAL A 105 2.01 6.32 2.43
C VAL A 105 1.46 6.97 3.71
N PRO A 106 2.22 7.91 4.31
CA PRO A 106 1.73 8.69 5.45
C PRO A 106 0.48 9.50 5.12
N VAL A 107 -0.44 9.59 6.07
CA VAL A 107 -1.64 10.42 5.97
C VAL A 107 -1.32 11.83 6.45
N THR A 108 -1.56 12.84 5.62
CA THR A 108 -1.24 14.25 5.93
C THR A 108 -2.35 14.96 6.72
N ASP A 109 -3.60 14.53 6.57
CA ASP A 109 -4.77 15.11 7.23
C ASP A 109 -4.80 14.93 8.77
N PHE A 110 -4.03 13.97 9.29
CA PHE A 110 -3.99 13.64 10.72
C PHE A 110 -2.55 13.71 11.25
N LYS A 111 -2.21 14.84 11.84
CA LYS A 111 -0.94 14.96 12.56
C LYS A 111 -1.04 14.28 13.91
N GLY A 112 -0.01 13.48 14.25
CA GLY A 112 0.09 12.81 15.54
C GLY A 112 0.44 13.77 16.69
N GLY A 113 0.41 13.24 17.91
CA GLY A 113 0.85 13.91 19.13
C GLY A 113 -0.28 14.38 20.04
N TYR A 114 0.05 14.51 21.33
CA TYR A 114 -0.92 14.94 22.36
C TYR A 114 -1.48 16.33 22.12
N SER A 115 -0.63 17.30 21.81
CA SER A 115 -1.05 18.70 21.59
C SER A 115 -2.03 18.80 20.42
N THR A 116 -1.76 18.09 19.31
CA THR A 116 -2.66 18.04 18.14
C THR A 116 -3.98 17.37 18.49
N ALA A 117 -3.93 16.22 19.20
CA ALA A 117 -5.13 15.54 19.67
C ALA A 117 -6.01 16.43 20.55
N LEU A 118 -5.38 17.18 21.46
CA LEU A 118 -6.09 18.09 22.36
C LEU A 118 -6.72 19.26 21.62
N SER A 119 -6.00 19.87 20.67
CA SER A 119 -6.54 20.96 19.84
C SER A 119 -7.71 20.48 18.99
N HIS A 120 -7.58 19.33 18.34
CA HIS A 120 -8.62 18.72 17.53
C HIS A 120 -9.87 18.38 18.37
N TRP A 121 -9.68 17.84 19.57
CA TRP A 121 -10.78 17.55 20.51
C TRP A 121 -11.53 18.82 20.92
N LYS A 122 -10.82 19.88 21.31
CA LYS A 122 -11.41 21.16 21.71
C LYS A 122 -12.21 21.79 20.57
N GLU A 123 -11.62 21.89 19.38
CA GLU A 123 -12.29 22.40 18.18
C GLU A 123 -13.59 21.65 17.89
N TRP A 124 -13.54 20.31 17.97
CA TRP A 124 -14.73 19.51 17.73
C TRP A 124 -15.78 19.65 18.84
N CYS A 125 -15.39 19.82 20.09
CA CYS A 125 -16.34 20.11 21.18
C CYS A 125 -17.12 21.39 20.92
N GLU A 126 -16.47 22.43 20.40
CA GLU A 126 -17.11 23.71 20.09
C GLU A 126 -18.06 23.61 18.88
N ASN A 127 -17.65 22.89 17.82
CA ASN A 127 -18.34 22.92 16.53
C ASN A 127 -19.25 21.71 16.25
N GLY A 128 -19.02 20.55 16.89
CA GLY A 128 -19.66 19.29 16.54
C GLY A 128 -20.43 18.61 17.66
N LEU A 129 -19.94 18.66 18.91
CA LEU A 129 -20.46 17.84 20.01
C LEU A 129 -21.94 18.08 20.29
N SER A 130 -22.39 19.32 20.32
CA SER A 130 -23.80 19.67 20.64
C SER A 130 -24.79 19.06 19.64
N SER A 131 -24.42 18.99 18.37
CA SER A 131 -25.24 18.50 17.26
C SER A 131 -25.01 16.99 16.95
N TYR A 132 -24.05 16.35 17.59
CA TYR A 132 -23.61 14.98 17.29
C TYR A 132 -24.76 13.96 17.21
N HIS A 133 -25.75 14.03 18.09
CA HIS A 133 -26.91 13.13 18.08
C HIS A 133 -27.74 13.20 16.78
N LYS A 134 -27.65 14.31 16.04
CA LYS A 134 -28.34 14.52 14.74
C LYS A 134 -27.42 14.24 13.55
N THR A 135 -26.14 14.63 13.64
CA THR A 135 -25.21 14.68 12.50
C THR A 135 -24.37 13.42 12.32
N ARG A 136 -24.20 12.63 13.38
CA ARG A 136 -23.29 11.47 13.42
C ARG A 136 -23.48 10.40 12.35
N ASN A 137 -24.59 10.38 11.66
CA ASN A 137 -24.85 9.41 10.59
C ASN A 137 -24.63 9.98 9.18
N ASN A 138 -24.32 11.28 9.07
CA ASN A 138 -24.07 11.92 7.78
C ASN A 138 -22.58 11.88 7.43
N ALA A 139 -22.19 10.95 6.59
CA ALA A 139 -20.79 10.76 6.18
C ALA A 139 -20.22 11.94 5.38
N ALA A 140 -21.04 12.69 4.68
CA ALA A 140 -20.63 13.90 3.95
C ALA A 140 -20.31 15.10 4.86
N ASN A 141 -20.67 15.01 6.16
CA ASN A 141 -20.34 16.03 7.15
C ASN A 141 -19.14 15.58 8.00
N ARG A 142 -17.94 16.06 7.67
CA ARG A 142 -16.70 15.73 8.42
C ARG A 142 -16.75 16.15 9.88
N TYR A 143 -17.43 17.25 10.23
CA TYR A 143 -17.61 17.71 11.62
C TYR A 143 -18.71 16.95 12.37
N GLY A 144 -19.45 16.08 11.67
CA GLY A 144 -20.50 15.25 12.26
C GLY A 144 -19.98 14.17 13.22
N VAL A 145 -18.67 13.91 13.21
CA VAL A 145 -17.96 12.93 14.07
C VAL A 145 -16.69 13.55 14.63
N SER A 146 -16.21 13.04 15.77
CA SER A 146 -15.07 13.64 16.47
C SER A 146 -13.70 13.38 15.80
N GLY A 147 -13.56 12.33 15.00
CA GLY A 147 -12.26 11.94 14.45
C GLY A 147 -11.22 11.49 15.50
N MET A 148 -11.63 11.25 16.74
CA MET A 148 -10.70 10.97 17.86
C MET A 148 -10.17 9.53 17.89
N SER A 149 -10.73 8.60 17.10
CA SER A 149 -10.35 7.19 17.19
C SER A 149 -8.85 6.93 16.95
N PRO A 150 -8.14 7.56 16.00
CA PRO A 150 -6.70 7.37 15.84
C PRO A 150 -5.91 7.84 17.08
N TYR A 151 -6.24 9.00 17.61
CA TYR A 151 -5.54 9.57 18.76
C TYR A 151 -5.70 8.73 20.03
N ILE A 152 -6.90 8.15 20.24
CA ILE A 152 -7.16 7.23 21.34
C ILE A 152 -6.45 5.90 21.12
N HIS A 153 -6.47 5.39 19.88
CA HIS A 153 -5.83 4.13 19.52
C HIS A 153 -4.33 4.12 19.84
N TYR A 154 -3.63 5.19 19.48
CA TYR A 154 -2.20 5.34 19.74
C TYR A 154 -1.86 5.89 21.14
N GLY A 155 -2.87 6.09 22.00
CA GLY A 155 -2.65 6.60 23.37
C GLY A 155 -2.20 8.06 23.43
N MET A 156 -2.38 8.82 22.36
CA MET A 156 -2.04 10.25 22.30
C MET A 156 -2.94 11.10 23.21
N ILE A 157 -4.16 10.62 23.48
CA ILE A 157 -5.08 11.23 24.46
C ILE A 157 -5.85 10.13 25.18
N ALA A 158 -6.04 10.29 26.49
CA ALA A 158 -6.73 9.30 27.30
C ALA A 158 -8.25 9.35 27.10
N PRO A 159 -8.93 8.19 26.89
CA PRO A 159 -10.40 8.14 26.78
C PRO A 159 -11.11 8.65 28.04
N THR A 160 -10.49 8.52 29.21
CA THR A 160 -10.99 9.06 30.48
C THR A 160 -11.09 10.58 30.49
N LYS A 161 -10.10 11.29 29.90
CA LYS A 161 -10.11 12.74 29.74
C LYS A 161 -11.27 13.18 28.84
N ILE A 162 -11.37 12.56 27.66
CA ILE A 162 -12.44 12.85 26.68
C ILE A 162 -13.82 12.60 27.30
N ALA A 163 -14.01 11.47 27.98
CA ALA A 163 -15.28 11.11 28.60
C ALA A 163 -15.70 12.13 29.67
N ARG A 164 -14.75 12.61 30.47
CA ARG A 164 -15.00 13.60 31.52
C ARG A 164 -15.42 14.94 30.92
N GLU A 165 -14.62 15.47 30.00
CA GLU A 165 -14.89 16.76 29.36
C GLU A 165 -16.22 16.74 28.59
N ALA A 166 -16.53 15.66 27.87
CA ALA A 166 -17.82 15.50 27.24
C ALA A 166 -18.99 15.46 28.25
N SER A 167 -18.79 14.81 29.42
CA SER A 167 -19.78 14.75 30.48
C SER A 167 -20.00 16.10 31.13
N GLU A 168 -18.96 16.91 31.32
CA GLU A 168 -19.02 18.27 31.87
C GLU A 168 -19.76 19.25 30.92
N ILE A 169 -19.51 19.15 29.61
CA ILE A 169 -20.23 19.92 28.59
C ILE A 169 -21.73 19.57 28.58
N GLY A 170 -22.05 18.28 28.68
CA GLY A 170 -23.41 17.77 28.77
C GLY A 170 -24.27 17.96 27.52
N GLY A 171 -25.59 17.75 27.69
CA GLY A 171 -26.56 17.84 26.61
C GLY A 171 -26.68 16.58 25.73
N LYS A 172 -27.71 16.56 24.85
CA LYS A 172 -28.07 15.38 24.04
C LYS A 172 -26.93 14.88 23.12
N GLY A 173 -26.14 15.81 22.61
CA GLY A 173 -24.98 15.44 21.76
C GLY A 173 -23.91 14.72 22.55
N ALA A 174 -23.51 15.26 23.70
CA ALA A 174 -22.53 14.67 24.61
C ALA A 174 -23.01 13.33 25.17
N GLU A 175 -24.26 13.20 25.57
CA GLU A 175 -24.84 11.91 26.01
C GLU A 175 -24.72 10.85 24.92
N LYS A 176 -25.05 11.22 23.67
CA LYS A 176 -24.94 10.29 22.54
C LYS A 176 -23.49 9.93 22.22
N TYR A 177 -22.56 10.90 22.33
CA TYR A 177 -21.14 10.66 22.14
C TYR A 177 -20.57 9.72 23.21
N LEU A 178 -20.95 9.92 24.47
CA LEU A 178 -20.57 9.03 25.57
C LEU A 178 -21.13 7.62 25.41
N ASP A 179 -22.32 7.45 24.84
CA ASP A 179 -22.83 6.12 24.48
C ASP A 179 -21.91 5.41 23.46
N GLU A 180 -21.43 6.13 22.43
CA GLU A 180 -20.50 5.54 21.44
C GLU A 180 -19.14 5.22 22.07
N LEU A 181 -18.57 6.14 22.82
CA LEU A 181 -17.27 5.99 23.45
C LEU A 181 -17.25 4.90 24.53
N LEU A 182 -18.20 4.97 25.49
CA LEU A 182 -18.18 4.15 26.70
C LEU A 182 -18.91 2.80 26.54
N ILE A 183 -19.87 2.72 25.61
CA ILE A 183 -20.62 1.47 25.44
C ILE A 183 -20.12 0.71 24.24
N PHE A 184 -20.18 1.29 23.03
CA PHE A 184 -19.83 0.52 21.84
C PHE A 184 -18.32 0.26 21.74
N ARG A 185 -17.48 1.30 21.93
CA ARG A 185 -16.04 1.13 21.87
C ARG A 185 -15.53 0.22 23.00
N GLU A 186 -15.88 0.50 24.25
CA GLU A 186 -15.36 -0.28 25.36
C GLU A 186 -15.90 -1.72 25.40
N HIS A 187 -17.14 -1.95 24.96
CA HIS A 187 -17.65 -3.31 24.79
C HIS A 187 -16.76 -4.13 23.84
N ALA A 188 -16.35 -3.54 22.71
CA ALA A 188 -15.43 -4.20 21.79
C ALA A 188 -14.07 -4.51 22.43
N HIS A 189 -13.51 -3.57 23.20
CA HIS A 189 -12.26 -3.77 23.93
C HIS A 189 -12.37 -4.90 24.98
N HIS A 190 -13.46 -4.92 25.74
CA HIS A 190 -13.71 -5.99 26.71
C HIS A 190 -13.92 -7.34 26.05
N HIS A 191 -14.59 -7.39 24.89
CA HIS A 191 -14.80 -8.61 24.12
C HIS A 191 -13.47 -9.14 23.58
N CYS A 192 -12.72 -8.34 22.86
CA CYS A 192 -11.45 -8.75 22.24
C CYS A 192 -10.39 -9.15 23.28
N HIS A 193 -10.38 -8.50 24.47
CA HIS A 193 -9.44 -8.84 25.54
C HIS A 193 -9.58 -10.29 26.03
N LYS A 194 -10.76 -10.89 25.91
CA LYS A 194 -11.04 -12.26 26.36
C LYS A 194 -10.68 -13.33 25.32
N LEU A 195 -10.37 -12.92 24.09
CA LEU A 195 -10.10 -13.81 22.97
C LEU A 195 -8.60 -13.90 22.67
N VAL A 196 -8.16 -15.05 22.19
CA VAL A 196 -6.76 -15.23 21.73
C VAL A 196 -6.60 -14.59 20.36
N GLU A 197 -7.54 -14.88 19.47
CA GLU A 197 -7.59 -14.35 18.09
C GLU A 197 -8.92 -13.64 17.84
N PRO A 198 -9.08 -12.38 18.29
CA PRO A 198 -10.36 -11.68 18.20
C PRO A 198 -10.96 -11.63 16.79
N GLN A 199 -10.12 -11.60 15.75
CA GLN A 199 -10.51 -11.52 14.34
C GLN A 199 -10.89 -12.87 13.71
N SER A 200 -10.82 -13.98 14.47
CA SER A 200 -11.11 -15.31 13.93
C SER A 200 -12.61 -15.47 13.57
N TRP A 201 -12.89 -16.10 12.42
CA TRP A 201 -14.23 -16.51 12.01
C TRP A 201 -14.94 -17.35 13.08
N SER A 202 -14.19 -18.16 13.82
CA SER A 202 -14.73 -19.01 14.89
C SER A 202 -15.42 -18.21 16.01
N ASN A 203 -15.12 -16.93 16.18
CA ASN A 203 -15.74 -16.06 17.19
C ASN A 203 -17.12 -15.52 16.78
N LEU A 204 -17.55 -15.72 15.54
CA LEU A 204 -18.89 -15.36 15.13
C LEU A 204 -19.93 -16.25 15.84
N PRO A 205 -21.13 -15.71 16.16
CA PRO A 205 -22.22 -16.51 16.70
C PRO A 205 -22.60 -17.67 15.77
N GLU A 206 -22.98 -18.81 16.32
CA GLU A 206 -23.31 -20.00 15.54
C GLU A 206 -24.40 -19.75 14.49
N TRP A 207 -25.46 -19.00 14.89
CA TRP A 207 -26.51 -18.62 13.95
C TRP A 207 -25.99 -17.86 12.72
N ALA A 208 -24.92 -17.05 12.88
CA ALA A 208 -24.34 -16.30 11.77
C ALA A 208 -23.53 -17.21 10.84
N LYS A 209 -22.74 -18.13 11.41
CA LYS A 209 -21.98 -19.12 10.63
C LYS A 209 -22.90 -20.03 9.81
N ILE A 210 -23.97 -20.55 10.43
CA ILE A 210 -25.00 -21.35 9.72
C ILE A 210 -25.61 -20.50 8.60
N SER A 211 -26.03 -19.28 8.90
CA SER A 211 -26.64 -18.39 7.92
C SER A 211 -25.72 -18.09 6.73
N TRP A 212 -24.42 -17.92 6.96
CA TRP A 212 -23.44 -17.74 5.90
C TRP A 212 -23.21 -19.01 5.07
N SER A 213 -23.30 -20.20 5.65
CA SER A 213 -23.16 -21.46 4.91
C SER A 213 -24.37 -21.77 4.00
N GLU A 214 -25.53 -21.19 4.31
CA GLU A 214 -26.79 -21.38 3.54
C GLU A 214 -26.98 -20.31 2.44
N ARG A 215 -26.10 -19.31 2.37
CA ARG A 215 -26.26 -18.23 1.39
C ARG A 215 -26.06 -18.70 -0.05
N VAL A 216 -26.66 -17.97 -0.98
CA VAL A 216 -26.46 -18.16 -2.42
C VAL A 216 -25.65 -17.01 -2.98
N PHE A 217 -24.48 -17.31 -3.54
CA PHE A 217 -23.67 -16.31 -4.23
C PHE A 217 -24.18 -16.13 -5.67
N THR A 218 -24.69 -14.94 -5.97
CA THR A 218 -25.34 -14.64 -7.25
C THR A 218 -24.61 -13.61 -8.10
N SER A 219 -23.57 -12.97 -7.54
CA SER A 219 -22.84 -11.87 -8.20
C SER A 219 -21.60 -12.37 -8.92
N THR A 220 -21.02 -11.52 -9.77
CA THR A 220 -19.70 -11.76 -10.36
C THR A 220 -18.63 -11.48 -9.32
N GLU A 221 -17.76 -12.46 -9.12
CA GLU A 221 -16.63 -12.33 -8.19
C GLU A 221 -15.65 -11.27 -8.65
N LYS A 222 -15.20 -10.43 -7.70
CA LYS A 222 -14.19 -9.40 -7.94
C LYS A 222 -12.89 -9.77 -7.22
N SER A 223 -11.77 -9.50 -7.87
CA SER A 223 -10.47 -9.75 -7.23
C SER A 223 -10.22 -8.82 -6.06
N PRO A 224 -9.44 -9.26 -5.05
CA PRO A 224 -9.00 -8.40 -3.96
C PRO A 224 -8.31 -7.12 -4.45
N TYR A 225 -7.60 -7.18 -5.58
CA TYR A 225 -6.97 -6.03 -6.20
C TYR A 225 -7.99 -4.94 -6.62
N LEU A 226 -9.04 -5.32 -7.36
CA LEU A 226 -10.10 -4.38 -7.77
C LEU A 226 -10.83 -3.78 -6.56
N LEU A 227 -11.03 -4.59 -5.52
CA LEU A 227 -11.61 -4.13 -4.26
C LEU A 227 -10.67 -3.15 -3.55
N GLU A 228 -9.37 -3.42 -3.50
CA GLU A 228 -8.39 -2.59 -2.79
C GLU A 228 -8.30 -1.17 -3.35
N PHE A 229 -8.39 -1.03 -4.67
CA PHE A 229 -8.29 0.27 -5.34
C PHE A 229 -9.64 0.94 -5.65
N GLY A 230 -10.77 0.36 -5.21
CA GLY A 230 -12.09 0.97 -5.41
C GLY A 230 -12.53 0.93 -6.87
N GLU A 231 -12.33 -0.21 -7.55
CA GLU A 231 -12.69 -0.43 -8.95
C GLU A 231 -13.89 -1.41 -9.08
N THR A 232 -14.87 -1.29 -8.20
CA THR A 232 -16.04 -2.20 -8.22
C THR A 232 -17.14 -1.72 -9.16
N GLY A 233 -17.19 -0.43 -9.44
CA GLY A 233 -18.29 0.24 -10.15
C GLY A 233 -19.47 0.62 -9.26
N ASP A 234 -19.37 0.39 -7.94
CA ASP A 234 -20.30 0.91 -6.94
C ASP A 234 -19.77 2.23 -6.38
N THR A 235 -20.34 3.34 -6.77
CA THR A 235 -19.81 4.67 -6.48
C THR A 235 -19.64 4.94 -4.99
N LEU A 236 -20.60 4.56 -4.14
CA LEU A 236 -20.47 4.78 -2.69
C LEU A 236 -19.36 3.93 -2.10
N TRP A 237 -19.28 2.67 -2.54
CA TRP A 237 -18.29 1.74 -2.02
C TRP A 237 -16.88 2.12 -2.47
N ASP A 238 -16.72 2.44 -3.75
CA ASP A 238 -15.45 2.83 -4.35
C ASP A 238 -14.93 4.13 -3.71
N SER A 239 -15.77 5.17 -3.60
CA SER A 239 -15.39 6.40 -2.87
C SER A 239 -15.01 6.12 -1.42
N SER A 240 -15.70 5.18 -0.75
CA SER A 240 -15.38 4.82 0.63
C SER A 240 -14.04 4.12 0.76
N GLN A 241 -13.74 3.21 -0.15
CA GLN A 241 -12.47 2.49 -0.21
C GLN A 241 -11.31 3.43 -0.57
N ILE A 242 -11.52 4.33 -1.54
CA ILE A 242 -10.55 5.36 -1.91
C ILE A 242 -10.26 6.27 -0.72
N GLY A 243 -11.30 6.70 0.02
CA GLY A 243 -11.12 7.50 1.23
C GLY A 243 -10.34 6.77 2.33
N LEU A 244 -10.59 5.47 2.52
CA LEU A 244 -9.81 4.65 3.45
C LEU A 244 -8.35 4.51 3.00
N PHE A 245 -8.13 4.23 1.74
CA PHE A 245 -6.82 4.05 1.13
C PHE A 245 -5.98 5.34 1.16
N ARG A 246 -6.58 6.49 0.81
CA ARG A 246 -5.86 7.78 0.70
C ARG A 246 -5.73 8.53 2.00
N HIS A 247 -6.76 8.49 2.85
CA HIS A 247 -6.85 9.35 4.04
C HIS A 247 -6.84 8.59 5.37
N GLY A 248 -6.78 7.26 5.33
CA GLY A 248 -6.69 6.42 6.53
C GLY A 248 -7.93 6.44 7.41
N VAL A 249 -9.04 7.01 6.95
CA VAL A 249 -10.28 7.13 7.72
C VAL A 249 -11.50 6.76 6.89
N MET A 250 -12.48 6.18 7.56
CA MET A 250 -13.78 5.90 6.99
C MET A 250 -14.86 6.18 8.04
N HIS A 251 -15.88 6.93 7.65
CA HIS A 251 -17.00 7.25 8.53
C HIS A 251 -17.72 5.96 8.98
N ASN A 252 -17.97 5.80 10.28
CA ASN A 252 -18.52 4.55 10.84
C ASN A 252 -19.82 4.08 10.19
N ASN A 253 -20.72 4.99 9.84
CA ASN A 253 -21.98 4.64 9.18
C ASN A 253 -21.75 4.04 7.79
N VAL A 254 -20.77 4.56 7.04
CA VAL A 254 -20.37 4.04 5.72
C VAL A 254 -19.56 2.76 5.88
N ARG A 255 -18.68 2.66 6.88
CA ARG A 255 -17.87 1.45 7.17
C ARG A 255 -18.74 0.20 7.32
N MET A 256 -19.92 0.34 7.95
CA MET A 256 -20.88 -0.78 8.07
C MET A 256 -21.47 -1.20 6.72
N THR A 257 -21.68 -0.28 5.78
CA THR A 257 -22.16 -0.61 4.43
C THR A 257 -21.03 -1.20 3.59
N TRP A 258 -19.86 -0.57 3.64
CA TRP A 258 -18.64 -1.04 3.01
C TRP A 258 -18.29 -2.49 3.42
N GLY A 259 -18.23 -2.78 4.72
CA GLY A 259 -17.89 -4.11 5.21
C GLY A 259 -18.89 -5.20 4.84
N LYS A 260 -20.17 -4.87 4.78
CA LYS A 260 -21.23 -5.81 4.36
C LYS A 260 -21.19 -6.11 2.86
N ALA A 261 -20.76 -5.17 2.04
CA ALA A 261 -20.73 -5.31 0.59
C ALA A 261 -19.68 -6.32 0.09
N PHE A 262 -18.62 -6.62 0.88
CA PHE A 262 -17.65 -7.66 0.49
C PHE A 262 -18.31 -9.01 0.18
N ALA A 263 -19.36 -9.35 0.89
CA ALA A 263 -20.12 -10.56 0.63
C ALA A 263 -20.78 -10.58 -0.77
N ASN A 264 -20.96 -9.44 -1.43
CA ASN A 264 -21.48 -9.40 -2.79
C ASN A 264 -20.42 -9.78 -3.84
N TRP A 265 -19.13 -9.67 -3.52
CA TRP A 265 -18.05 -9.82 -4.51
C TRP A 265 -17.06 -10.93 -4.19
N ILE A 266 -17.07 -11.46 -2.97
CA ILE A 266 -16.22 -12.59 -2.57
C ILE A 266 -17.11 -13.78 -2.23
N LYS A 267 -16.85 -14.88 -2.92
CA LYS A 267 -17.70 -16.08 -2.84
C LYS A 267 -17.65 -16.72 -1.45
N ASP A 268 -16.47 -16.90 -0.88
CA ASP A 268 -16.33 -17.43 0.47
C ASP A 268 -16.53 -16.33 1.52
N PRO A 269 -17.48 -16.45 2.48
CA PRO A 269 -17.77 -15.40 3.46
C PRO A 269 -16.66 -15.22 4.50
N GLU A 270 -15.87 -16.24 4.80
CA GLU A 270 -14.70 -16.11 5.67
C GLU A 270 -13.60 -15.32 4.98
N ASP A 271 -13.37 -15.57 3.68
CA ASP A 271 -12.43 -14.78 2.87
C ASP A 271 -12.91 -13.34 2.68
N ALA A 272 -14.22 -13.11 2.54
CA ALA A 272 -14.80 -11.76 2.53
C ALA A 272 -14.49 -11.01 3.84
N MET A 273 -14.64 -11.67 4.99
CA MET A 273 -14.29 -11.11 6.29
C MET A 273 -12.79 -10.86 6.42
N LYS A 274 -11.94 -11.82 6.04
CA LYS A 274 -10.47 -11.68 6.08
C LYS A 274 -10.00 -10.53 5.20
N THR A 275 -10.53 -10.39 3.99
CA THR A 275 -10.18 -9.30 3.06
C THR A 275 -10.58 -7.95 3.63
N SER A 276 -11.81 -7.83 4.16
CA SER A 276 -12.26 -6.57 4.78
C SER A 276 -11.44 -6.19 6.02
N LEU A 277 -11.06 -7.16 6.85
CA LEU A 277 -10.15 -6.95 7.99
C LEU A 277 -8.74 -6.54 7.53
N ASN A 278 -8.24 -7.16 6.46
CA ASN A 278 -6.93 -6.83 5.91
C ASN A 278 -6.89 -5.38 5.43
N PHE A 279 -7.88 -4.93 4.65
CA PHE A 279 -7.95 -3.53 4.19
C PHE A 279 -8.11 -2.55 5.34
N ASN A 280 -8.99 -2.85 6.29
CA ASN A 280 -9.15 -2.03 7.49
C ASN A 280 -7.83 -1.92 8.29
N ASN A 281 -7.14 -3.03 8.51
CA ASN A 281 -5.90 -3.06 9.30
C ASN A 281 -4.70 -2.44 8.58
N ARG A 282 -4.71 -2.42 7.25
CA ARG A 282 -3.64 -1.86 6.43
C ARG A 282 -3.75 -0.34 6.33
N TYR A 283 -4.96 0.18 6.13
CA TYR A 283 -5.16 1.57 5.76
C TYR A 283 -5.74 2.43 6.88
N ALA A 284 -6.64 1.90 7.72
CA ALA A 284 -7.25 2.72 8.75
C ALA A 284 -6.25 3.15 9.82
N LEU A 285 -6.22 4.44 10.14
CA LEU A 285 -5.41 4.98 11.23
C LEU A 285 -5.79 4.37 12.61
N ASP A 286 -7.05 3.94 12.76
CA ASP A 286 -7.52 3.15 13.90
C ASP A 286 -7.57 1.64 13.61
N GLY A 287 -6.87 1.19 12.58
CA GLY A 287 -6.73 -0.23 12.24
C GLY A 287 -6.11 -1.03 13.38
N ARG A 288 -6.52 -2.29 13.55
CA ARG A 288 -6.12 -3.17 14.66
C ARG A 288 -6.63 -2.73 16.04
N ASP A 289 -7.32 -1.60 16.18
CA ASP A 289 -8.02 -1.29 17.41
C ASP A 289 -9.14 -2.32 17.64
N PRO A 290 -9.36 -2.80 18.87
CA PRO A 290 -10.45 -3.74 19.17
C PRO A 290 -11.82 -3.28 18.68
N SER A 291 -12.11 -1.97 18.74
CA SER A 291 -13.37 -1.43 18.24
C SER A 291 -13.48 -1.48 16.72
N SER A 292 -12.36 -1.29 16.02
CA SER A 292 -12.28 -1.39 14.55
C SER A 292 -12.48 -2.84 14.09
N ILE A 293 -11.77 -3.79 14.70
CA ILE A 293 -11.91 -5.24 14.42
C ILE A 293 -13.33 -5.70 14.68
N ALA A 294 -13.87 -5.43 15.86
CA ALA A 294 -15.23 -5.81 16.22
C ALA A 294 -16.27 -5.15 15.30
N GLY A 295 -16.02 -3.92 14.84
CA GLY A 295 -16.86 -3.22 13.87
C GLY A 295 -16.92 -3.92 12.52
N VAL A 296 -15.80 -4.39 12.00
CA VAL A 296 -15.76 -5.19 10.75
C VAL A 296 -16.45 -6.53 10.96
N MET A 297 -16.15 -7.26 12.03
CA MET A 297 -16.78 -8.54 12.34
C MET A 297 -18.29 -8.40 12.56
N TRP A 298 -18.76 -7.24 13.03
CA TRP A 298 -20.20 -6.96 13.13
C TRP A 298 -20.89 -6.98 11.77
N CYS A 299 -20.18 -6.61 10.71
CA CYS A 299 -20.72 -6.74 9.36
C CYS A 299 -21.07 -8.20 9.01
N PHE A 300 -20.43 -9.16 9.66
CA PHE A 300 -20.62 -10.60 9.47
C PHE A 300 -21.48 -11.28 10.55
N GLY A 301 -22.03 -10.49 11.50
CA GLY A 301 -23.00 -10.98 12.49
C GLY A 301 -22.53 -10.93 13.95
N LEU A 302 -21.26 -10.56 14.25
CA LEU A 302 -20.80 -10.38 15.62
C LEU A 302 -21.69 -9.31 16.31
N PHE A 303 -22.12 -9.56 17.56
CA PHE A 303 -22.96 -8.68 18.37
C PHE A 303 -24.38 -8.46 17.85
N ASP A 304 -24.73 -9.01 16.69
CA ASP A 304 -26.05 -8.86 16.08
C ASP A 304 -26.99 -10.01 16.49
N ARG A 305 -28.20 -9.95 16.01
CA ARG A 305 -29.19 -11.03 16.09
C ARG A 305 -29.51 -11.52 14.69
N SER A 306 -30.07 -12.69 14.59
CA SER A 306 -30.65 -13.17 13.34
C SER A 306 -31.81 -12.25 12.90
N PHE A 307 -31.83 -11.89 11.63
CA PHE A 307 -32.86 -11.08 10.98
C PHE A 307 -33.70 -11.95 10.05
N SER A 308 -35.00 -11.64 9.98
CA SER A 308 -35.95 -12.31 9.10
C SER A 308 -36.63 -11.26 8.21
N PRO A 309 -36.98 -11.57 6.97
CA PRO A 309 -36.79 -12.84 6.28
C PRO A 309 -35.32 -13.09 5.88
N HIS A 310 -34.99 -14.36 5.60
CA HIS A 310 -33.70 -14.77 5.05
C HIS A 310 -33.43 -14.07 3.70
N ASN A 311 -32.23 -13.47 3.57
CA ASN A 311 -31.79 -12.87 2.33
C ASN A 311 -30.87 -13.85 1.56
N PRO A 312 -31.06 -14.06 0.25
CA PRO A 312 -30.23 -15.03 -0.49
C PRO A 312 -28.73 -14.81 -0.36
N VAL A 313 -28.26 -13.56 -0.40
CA VAL A 313 -26.83 -13.22 -0.37
C VAL A 313 -26.30 -13.05 1.06
N MET A 314 -27.06 -12.41 1.94
CA MET A 314 -26.63 -12.06 3.31
C MET A 314 -27.12 -13.05 4.36
N GLY A 315 -27.91 -14.04 3.97
CA GLY A 315 -28.57 -14.94 4.91
C GLY A 315 -29.48 -14.17 5.89
N ASN A 316 -29.36 -14.50 7.16
CA ASN A 316 -30.05 -13.82 8.26
C ASN A 316 -29.19 -12.69 8.89
N VAL A 317 -28.04 -12.38 8.29
CA VAL A 317 -27.27 -11.20 8.68
C VAL A 317 -27.97 -9.96 8.11
N ARG A 318 -28.03 -8.90 8.90
CA ARG A 318 -28.72 -7.67 8.50
C ARG A 318 -28.13 -7.11 7.19
N ASN A 319 -28.95 -7.09 6.15
CA ASN A 319 -28.54 -6.51 4.86
C ASN A 319 -28.47 -4.98 4.94
N ARG A 320 -27.52 -4.41 4.19
CA ARG A 320 -27.34 -2.96 4.07
C ARG A 320 -26.82 -2.62 2.65
N PRO A 321 -27.71 -2.63 1.64
CA PRO A 321 -27.34 -2.35 0.26
C PRO A 321 -26.74 -0.96 0.10
N THR A 322 -25.75 -0.85 -0.74
CA THR A 322 -25.05 0.40 -1.07
C THR A 322 -25.99 1.38 -1.76
N GLU A 323 -26.84 0.91 -2.67
CA GLU A 323 -27.81 1.69 -3.42
C GLU A 323 -28.82 2.40 -2.51
N ILE A 324 -29.25 1.74 -1.43
CA ILE A 324 -30.18 2.33 -0.46
C ILE A 324 -29.44 3.36 0.40
N HIS A 325 -28.17 3.13 0.71
CA HIS A 325 -27.41 4.04 1.56
C HIS A 325 -26.99 5.29 0.81
N GLN A 326 -26.55 5.18 -0.45
CA GLN A 326 -26.14 6.33 -1.27
C GLN A 326 -27.26 7.37 -1.43
N ASN A 327 -28.53 6.93 -1.51
CA ASN A 327 -29.68 7.84 -1.60
C ASN A 327 -29.96 8.64 -0.31
N ARG A 328 -29.22 8.39 0.78
CA ARG A 328 -29.39 9.04 2.09
C ARG A 328 -28.23 9.97 2.46
N ILE A 329 -27.24 10.06 1.60
CA ILE A 329 -26.08 10.93 1.80
C ILE A 329 -25.90 11.84 0.58
N ASP A 330 -25.28 12.96 0.78
CA ASP A 330 -24.77 13.81 -0.28
C ASP A 330 -23.52 13.12 -0.87
N LEU A 331 -23.74 12.26 -1.88
CA LEU A 331 -22.71 11.41 -2.45
C LEU A 331 -21.64 12.24 -3.16
N GLU A 332 -22.03 13.30 -3.88
CA GLU A 332 -21.10 14.19 -4.56
C GLU A 332 -20.13 14.85 -3.56
N ARG A 333 -20.67 15.41 -2.49
CA ARG A 333 -19.85 16.00 -1.43
C ARG A 333 -18.96 15.00 -0.75
N TYR A 334 -19.43 13.75 -0.56
CA TYR A 334 -18.65 12.68 0.02
C TYR A 334 -17.50 12.26 -0.90
N SER A 335 -17.78 12.00 -2.19
CA SER A 335 -16.78 11.63 -3.19
C SER A 335 -15.74 12.73 -3.41
N ASN A 336 -16.17 13.98 -3.51
CA ASN A 336 -15.27 15.14 -3.63
C ASN A 336 -14.24 15.24 -2.50
N TRP A 337 -14.55 14.71 -1.32
CA TRP A 337 -13.59 14.65 -0.22
C TRP A 337 -12.71 13.40 -0.31
N THR A 338 -13.29 12.21 -0.54
CA THR A 338 -12.56 10.94 -0.51
C THR A 338 -11.60 10.79 -1.68
N GLU A 339 -11.90 11.42 -2.81
CA GLU A 339 -11.10 11.36 -4.04
C GLU A 339 -9.97 12.39 -4.10
N LYS A 340 -9.85 13.27 -3.08
CA LYS A 340 -8.68 14.16 -2.99
C LYS A 340 -7.38 13.37 -2.98
N SER A 341 -6.30 14.01 -3.41
CA SER A 341 -4.97 13.42 -3.30
C SER A 341 -4.58 13.24 -1.83
N THR A 342 -3.68 12.30 -1.60
CA THR A 342 -3.11 12.02 -0.27
C THR A 342 -2.33 13.21 0.32
N LEU A 343 -1.89 14.12 -0.51
CA LEU A 343 -1.26 15.38 -0.11
C LEU A 343 -2.26 16.53 -0.22
N ASP A 344 -2.08 17.58 0.57
CA ASP A 344 -2.93 18.79 0.55
C ASP A 344 -3.04 19.40 -0.85
N LYS A 345 -1.98 19.29 -1.65
CA LYS A 345 -1.93 19.71 -3.05
C LYS A 345 -1.76 18.49 -3.95
N LYS A 346 -2.66 18.35 -4.93
CA LYS A 346 -2.47 17.41 -6.04
C LYS A 346 -1.20 17.79 -6.79
N LEU A 347 -0.25 16.85 -6.93
CA LEU A 347 1.00 17.08 -7.64
C LEU A 347 0.85 16.70 -9.11
N ASN A 348 1.53 17.47 -9.98
CA ASN A 348 1.77 17.13 -11.37
C ASN A 348 3.18 16.53 -11.47
N ILE A 349 3.29 15.24 -11.82
CA ILE A 349 4.53 14.45 -11.75
C ILE A 349 4.91 13.97 -13.14
N GLY A 350 6.12 14.31 -13.58
CA GLY A 350 6.71 13.77 -14.81
C GLY A 350 7.57 12.54 -14.50
N ILE A 351 7.42 11.47 -15.28
CA ILE A 351 8.26 10.27 -15.18
C ILE A 351 9.02 10.08 -16.49
N VAL A 352 10.34 9.95 -16.38
CA VAL A 352 11.24 9.72 -17.52
C VAL A 352 11.60 8.25 -17.58
N GLY A 353 11.01 7.53 -18.55
CA GLY A 353 11.17 6.09 -18.74
C GLY A 353 9.93 5.29 -18.36
N GLY A 354 9.34 4.61 -19.34
CA GLY A 354 8.11 3.79 -19.23
C GLY A 354 8.41 2.27 -19.10
N GLY A 355 9.53 1.92 -18.46
CA GLY A 355 9.82 0.55 -18.05
C GLY A 355 9.04 0.17 -16.79
N ILE A 356 9.34 -1.01 -16.20
CA ILE A 356 8.60 -1.52 -15.03
C ILE A 356 8.65 -0.55 -13.85
N SER A 357 9.81 0.04 -13.53
CA SER A 357 9.92 1.00 -12.41
C SER A 357 9.06 2.22 -12.63
N GLY A 358 9.17 2.89 -13.79
CA GLY A 358 8.42 4.11 -14.08
C GLY A 358 6.92 3.86 -14.14
N SER A 359 6.49 2.77 -14.78
CA SER A 359 5.08 2.39 -14.87
C SER A 359 4.48 2.00 -13.52
N PHE A 360 5.25 1.31 -12.69
CA PHE A 360 4.78 0.92 -11.36
C PHE A 360 4.66 2.14 -10.42
N ALA A 361 5.65 3.05 -10.45
CA ALA A 361 5.59 4.32 -9.71
C ALA A 361 4.41 5.18 -10.18
N ALA A 362 4.18 5.24 -11.51
CA ALA A 362 3.05 5.99 -12.08
C ALA A 362 1.71 5.48 -11.58
N MET A 363 1.46 4.17 -11.67
CA MET A 363 0.23 3.55 -11.17
C MET A 363 0.01 3.84 -9.69
N LEU A 364 1.04 3.73 -8.85
CA LEU A 364 0.93 4.01 -7.42
C LEU A 364 0.54 5.48 -7.16
N LEU A 365 1.18 6.42 -7.85
CA LEU A 365 0.94 7.85 -7.67
C LEU A 365 -0.43 8.29 -8.19
N GLU A 366 -0.91 7.74 -9.30
CA GLU A 366 -2.28 7.93 -9.78
C GLU A 366 -3.32 7.43 -8.78
N ASN A 367 -3.12 6.24 -8.22
CA ASN A 367 -4.00 5.71 -7.18
C ASN A 367 -4.04 6.60 -5.93
N LEU A 368 -2.93 7.30 -5.63
CA LEU A 368 -2.84 8.26 -4.54
C LEU A 368 -3.42 9.65 -4.89
N GLY A 369 -3.94 9.81 -6.11
CA GLY A 369 -4.66 11.00 -6.56
C GLY A 369 -3.79 12.11 -7.13
N HIS A 370 -2.61 11.79 -7.66
CA HIS A 370 -1.72 12.73 -8.35
C HIS A 370 -1.91 12.65 -9.87
N ASP A 371 -1.54 13.69 -10.60
CA ASP A 371 -1.49 13.68 -12.07
C ASP A 371 -0.11 13.20 -12.53
N VAL A 372 -0.06 12.13 -13.30
CA VAL A 372 1.21 11.54 -13.73
C VAL A 372 1.31 11.46 -15.24
N THR A 373 2.45 11.87 -15.78
CA THR A 373 2.76 11.75 -17.22
C THR A 373 4.08 11.02 -17.40
N ILE A 374 4.07 9.93 -18.16
CA ILE A 374 5.28 9.19 -18.55
C ILE A 374 5.79 9.68 -19.92
N TRP A 375 7.11 9.90 -19.99
CA TRP A 375 7.84 10.20 -21.21
C TRP A 375 8.80 9.06 -21.54
N ASP A 376 8.58 8.35 -22.64
CA ASP A 376 9.42 7.24 -23.05
C ASP A 376 9.94 7.44 -24.49
N LYS A 377 11.25 7.22 -24.66
CA LYS A 377 11.90 7.29 -25.99
C LYS A 377 11.51 6.12 -26.91
N GLY A 378 11.06 5.00 -26.33
CA GLY A 378 10.60 3.83 -27.04
C GLY A 378 9.27 4.07 -27.74
N ARG A 379 9.00 3.30 -28.76
CA ARG A 379 7.75 3.40 -29.52
C ARG A 379 6.58 2.61 -28.89
N ARG A 380 6.86 1.83 -27.85
CA ARG A 380 5.90 0.93 -27.19
C ARG A 380 6.26 0.76 -25.72
N ALA A 381 5.25 0.45 -24.92
CA ALA A 381 5.43 0.06 -23.52
C ALA A 381 6.22 -1.24 -23.43
N SER A 382 7.43 -1.21 -22.87
CA SER A 382 8.18 -2.43 -22.61
C SER A 382 9.43 -2.22 -21.75
N GLY A 383 10.29 -1.23 -22.07
CA GLY A 383 11.62 -1.19 -21.48
C GLY A 383 12.33 -2.54 -21.63
N ARG A 384 13.01 -3.00 -20.59
CA ARG A 384 13.69 -4.31 -20.55
C ARG A 384 12.76 -5.51 -20.30
N LEU A 385 11.44 -5.32 -20.27
CA LEU A 385 10.43 -6.38 -20.37
C LEU A 385 9.96 -6.62 -21.81
N SER A 386 10.79 -6.26 -22.78
CA SER A 386 10.49 -6.35 -24.20
C SER A 386 10.39 -7.78 -24.68
N SER A 387 9.40 -8.05 -25.52
CA SER A 387 9.21 -9.29 -26.24
C SER A 387 9.28 -9.06 -27.75
N LYS A 388 9.65 -10.06 -28.50
CA LYS A 388 9.66 -10.08 -29.96
C LYS A 388 8.78 -11.20 -30.44
N GLU A 389 7.86 -10.88 -31.31
CA GLU A 389 7.04 -11.86 -32.02
C GLU A 389 7.91 -12.66 -32.98
N VAL A 390 7.83 -13.96 -32.89
CA VAL A 390 8.54 -14.91 -33.78
C VAL A 390 7.54 -15.53 -34.74
N THR A 391 6.36 -15.90 -34.26
CA THR A 391 5.20 -16.32 -35.04
C THR A 391 3.94 -15.65 -34.50
N SER A 392 2.80 -15.78 -35.17
CA SER A 392 1.50 -15.24 -34.68
C SER A 392 1.16 -15.68 -33.25
N ASP A 393 1.62 -16.84 -32.82
CA ASP A 393 1.24 -17.46 -31.56
C ASP A 393 2.40 -17.58 -30.57
N PHE A 394 3.61 -17.13 -30.95
CA PHE A 394 4.79 -17.27 -30.15
C PHE A 394 5.68 -16.03 -30.15
N SER A 395 6.03 -15.58 -28.94
CA SER A 395 6.97 -14.48 -28.70
C SER A 395 8.07 -14.91 -27.77
N ILE A 396 9.28 -14.42 -28.00
CA ILE A 396 10.40 -14.56 -27.08
C ILE A 396 10.55 -13.31 -26.22
N HIS A 397 11.09 -13.48 -25.03
CA HIS A 397 11.41 -12.38 -24.12
C HIS A 397 12.88 -11.99 -24.26
N VAL A 398 13.16 -10.97 -25.09
CA VAL A 398 14.53 -10.50 -25.31
C VAL A 398 15.12 -9.71 -24.15
N GLY A 399 14.28 -9.31 -23.20
CA GLY A 399 14.69 -8.70 -21.92
C GLY A 399 14.67 -9.71 -20.78
N SER A 400 14.09 -9.35 -19.63
CA SER A 400 13.89 -10.27 -18.49
C SER A 400 12.98 -11.43 -18.90
N LYS A 401 13.22 -12.61 -18.35
CA LYS A 401 12.47 -13.84 -18.62
C LYS A 401 11.51 -14.22 -17.51
N SER A 402 11.84 -13.81 -16.31
CA SER A 402 11.08 -14.12 -15.09
C SER A 402 11.16 -12.96 -14.13
N PHE A 403 10.31 -12.98 -13.14
CA PHE A 403 10.38 -12.08 -12.00
C PHE A 403 10.78 -12.88 -10.77
N ASP A 404 12.00 -12.66 -10.34
CA ASP A 404 12.56 -13.23 -9.14
C ASP A 404 12.71 -12.15 -8.08
N SER A 405 12.79 -12.56 -6.81
CA SER A 405 13.10 -11.68 -5.68
C SER A 405 12.12 -10.49 -5.51
N LEU A 406 10.84 -10.71 -5.82
CA LEU A 406 9.83 -9.67 -5.61
C LEU A 406 9.64 -9.37 -4.10
N PRO A 407 9.48 -8.10 -3.71
CA PRO A 407 9.16 -7.74 -2.35
C PRO A 407 7.86 -8.40 -1.86
N LYS A 408 7.78 -8.78 -0.59
CA LYS A 408 6.59 -9.43 -0.01
C LYS A 408 5.30 -8.63 -0.19
N TRP A 409 5.38 -7.31 -0.16
CA TRP A 409 4.22 -6.43 -0.35
C TRP A 409 3.64 -6.49 -1.77
N MET A 410 4.37 -7.09 -2.73
CA MET A 410 3.90 -7.32 -4.10
C MET A 410 2.86 -8.44 -4.24
N GLU A 411 2.63 -9.26 -3.22
CA GLU A 411 1.73 -10.43 -3.29
C GLU A 411 0.36 -10.11 -3.92
N ARG A 412 -0.24 -8.95 -3.60
CA ARG A 412 -1.54 -8.53 -4.15
C ARG A 412 -1.50 -8.25 -5.65
N TYR A 413 -0.41 -7.65 -6.14
CA TYR A 413 -0.21 -7.38 -7.57
C TYR A 413 0.07 -8.67 -8.33
N VAL A 414 0.91 -9.52 -7.77
CA VAL A 414 1.22 -10.85 -8.31
C VAL A 414 -0.05 -11.69 -8.44
N SER A 415 -0.88 -11.73 -7.41
CA SER A 415 -2.15 -12.45 -7.43
C SER A 415 -3.07 -11.96 -8.56
N GLU A 416 -3.11 -10.66 -8.80
CA GLU A 416 -3.87 -10.08 -9.90
C GLU A 416 -3.29 -10.44 -11.27
N TRP A 417 -1.97 -10.37 -11.44
CA TRP A 417 -1.30 -10.75 -12.70
C TRP A 417 -1.50 -12.24 -13.03
N VAL A 418 -1.49 -13.11 -12.02
CA VAL A 418 -1.80 -14.54 -12.17
C VAL A 418 -3.28 -14.73 -12.57
N ARG A 419 -4.20 -14.04 -11.90
CA ARG A 419 -5.64 -14.08 -12.22
C ARG A 419 -5.93 -13.65 -13.66
N LEU A 420 -5.24 -12.62 -14.14
CA LEU A 420 -5.34 -12.12 -15.53
C LEU A 420 -4.59 -13.00 -16.55
N LYS A 421 -3.97 -14.09 -16.08
CA LYS A 421 -3.16 -14.98 -16.92
C LYS A 421 -2.05 -14.25 -17.68
N LEU A 422 -1.45 -13.24 -17.05
CA LEU A 422 -0.28 -12.56 -17.58
C LEU A 422 0.98 -13.39 -17.26
N VAL A 423 1.02 -13.93 -16.06
CA VAL A 423 2.10 -14.77 -15.53
C VAL A 423 1.54 -15.99 -14.80
N ARG A 424 2.40 -16.96 -14.54
CA ARG A 424 2.13 -18.08 -13.61
C ARG A 424 3.26 -18.24 -12.62
N MET A 425 2.98 -18.85 -11.49
CA MET A 425 4.00 -19.27 -10.53
C MET A 425 4.74 -20.51 -11.08
N ASP A 426 6.06 -20.50 -10.91
CA ASP A 426 6.93 -21.65 -11.17
C ASP A 426 7.98 -21.70 -10.03
N GLY A 427 7.69 -22.50 -9.01
CA GLY A 427 8.42 -22.41 -7.74
C GLY A 427 8.26 -21.03 -7.12
N ASN A 428 9.38 -20.35 -6.88
CA ASN A 428 9.41 -18.99 -6.32
C ASN A 428 9.47 -17.89 -7.39
N SER A 429 9.49 -18.25 -8.67
CA SER A 429 9.60 -17.31 -9.78
C SER A 429 8.26 -17.12 -10.47
N LEU A 430 8.04 -15.93 -11.04
CA LEU A 430 6.94 -15.66 -11.94
C LEU A 430 7.42 -15.77 -13.37
N VAL A 431 6.83 -16.69 -14.11
CA VAL A 431 7.12 -16.88 -15.54
C VAL A 431 5.97 -16.36 -16.40
N PRO A 432 6.27 -15.76 -17.55
CA PRO A 432 5.25 -15.17 -18.41
C PRO A 432 4.36 -16.25 -19.07
N ILE A 433 3.06 -15.96 -19.15
CA ILE A 433 2.10 -16.64 -20.02
C ILE A 433 1.87 -15.79 -21.28
N LYS A 434 1.84 -14.46 -21.12
CA LYS A 434 1.74 -13.48 -22.19
C LYS A 434 3.02 -12.64 -22.27
N PRO A 435 3.25 -11.89 -23.36
CA PRO A 435 4.34 -10.93 -23.42
C PRO A 435 4.38 -10.04 -22.18
N LEU A 436 5.54 -9.92 -21.53
CA LEU A 436 5.68 -9.15 -20.29
C LEU A 436 5.33 -7.67 -20.46
N SER A 437 5.35 -7.15 -21.68
CA SER A 437 4.83 -5.81 -22.01
C SER A 437 3.34 -5.63 -21.67
N GLU A 438 2.58 -6.72 -21.57
CA GLU A 438 1.17 -6.64 -21.15
C GLU A 438 1.03 -6.21 -19.68
N ILE A 439 1.99 -6.55 -18.83
CA ILE A 439 2.05 -6.04 -17.45
C ILE A 439 2.23 -4.51 -17.47
N ILE A 440 3.14 -4.00 -18.30
CA ILE A 440 3.36 -2.56 -18.43
C ILE A 440 2.09 -1.86 -18.93
N LYS A 441 1.41 -2.42 -19.92
CA LYS A 441 0.13 -1.88 -20.42
C LYS A 441 -0.94 -1.88 -19.31
N TYR A 442 -1.00 -2.95 -18.54
CA TYR A 442 -1.94 -3.04 -17.41
C TYR A 442 -1.66 -1.99 -16.35
N LEU A 443 -0.40 -1.77 -15.97
CA LEU A 443 0.00 -0.73 -15.02
C LEU A 443 -0.33 0.68 -15.53
N ASN A 444 -0.22 0.90 -16.83
CA ASN A 444 -0.43 2.20 -17.46
C ASN A 444 -1.86 2.43 -17.96
N LYS A 445 -2.84 1.58 -17.58
CA LYS A 445 -4.22 1.67 -18.11
C LYS A 445 -4.88 3.04 -17.93
N GLU A 446 -4.58 3.74 -16.83
CA GLU A 446 -5.11 5.07 -16.48
C GLU A 446 -4.03 6.18 -16.58
N VAL A 447 -2.79 5.84 -16.92
CA VAL A 447 -1.66 6.77 -16.94
C VAL A 447 -1.46 7.35 -18.35
N GLN A 448 -1.22 8.65 -18.44
CA GLN A 448 -0.84 9.28 -19.69
C GLN A 448 0.61 8.92 -20.07
N VAL A 449 0.82 8.26 -21.21
CA VAL A 449 2.14 7.86 -21.70
C VAL A 449 2.43 8.46 -23.05
N ASN A 450 3.56 9.17 -23.18
CA ASN A 450 4.06 9.76 -24.42
C ASN A 450 5.24 8.93 -24.93
N TYR A 451 4.96 8.10 -25.95
CA TYR A 451 5.97 7.27 -26.61
C TYR A 451 6.71 8.03 -27.73
N GLY A 452 7.93 7.58 -28.07
CA GLY A 452 8.78 8.23 -29.07
C GLY A 452 9.31 9.60 -28.65
N CYS A 453 9.26 9.87 -27.34
CA CYS A 453 9.58 11.16 -26.74
C CYS A 453 10.80 11.03 -25.84
N LYS A 454 11.96 11.50 -26.29
CA LYS A 454 13.20 11.47 -25.50
C LYS A 454 13.34 12.72 -24.65
N VAL A 455 13.36 12.57 -23.34
CA VAL A 455 13.80 13.65 -22.44
C VAL A 455 15.32 13.82 -22.57
N THR A 456 15.76 15.04 -22.84
CA THR A 456 17.17 15.36 -23.13
C THR A 456 17.81 16.26 -22.09
N ASN A 457 17.02 16.95 -21.28
CA ASN A 457 17.52 17.83 -20.22
C ASN A 457 16.52 17.94 -19.08
N LEU A 458 17.03 18.14 -17.87
CA LEU A 458 16.30 18.45 -16.64
C LEU A 458 16.87 19.73 -16.04
N GLU A 459 16.01 20.63 -15.62
CA GLU A 459 16.37 21.85 -14.90
C GLU A 459 15.48 21.98 -13.67
N GLU A 460 16.07 21.77 -12.49
CA GLU A 460 15.36 21.96 -11.23
C GLU A 460 15.32 23.43 -10.85
N ARG A 461 14.14 23.94 -10.53
CA ARG A 461 13.86 25.30 -10.07
C ARG A 461 13.26 25.26 -8.67
N ASN A 462 13.14 26.42 -8.03
CA ASN A 462 12.63 26.50 -6.64
C ASN A 462 11.25 25.83 -6.46
N GLU A 463 10.35 25.95 -7.43
CA GLU A 463 8.96 25.46 -7.32
C GLU A 463 8.57 24.36 -8.32
N SER A 464 9.43 24.08 -9.31
CA SER A 464 9.13 23.12 -10.38
C SER A 464 10.40 22.51 -10.97
N VAL A 465 10.21 21.48 -11.78
CA VAL A 465 11.25 20.92 -12.64
C VAL A 465 10.82 21.10 -14.09
N GLU A 466 11.67 21.72 -14.91
CA GLU A 466 11.47 21.80 -16.35
C GLU A 466 12.19 20.65 -17.04
N ILE A 467 11.46 19.92 -17.88
CA ILE A 467 12.05 18.89 -18.74
C ILE A 467 12.05 19.36 -20.19
N THR A 468 13.12 19.07 -20.92
CA THR A 468 13.19 19.27 -22.37
C THR A 468 12.95 17.93 -23.07
N VAL A 469 11.92 17.87 -23.89
CA VAL A 469 11.49 16.66 -24.59
C VAL A 469 11.71 16.83 -26.08
N LYS A 470 12.43 15.89 -26.69
CA LYS A 470 12.64 15.80 -28.14
C LYS A 470 11.83 14.62 -28.69
N ASN A 471 10.98 14.89 -29.67
CA ASN A 471 10.36 13.89 -30.54
C ASN A 471 10.93 14.02 -31.99
N GLN A 472 10.32 13.35 -32.97
CA GLN A 472 10.80 13.38 -34.36
C GLN A 472 10.75 14.80 -34.96
N ASP A 473 9.74 15.60 -34.61
CA ASP A 473 9.39 16.85 -35.32
C ASP A 473 9.66 18.10 -34.46
N SER A 474 9.84 17.99 -33.16
CA SER A 474 9.90 19.14 -32.25
C SER A 474 10.73 18.92 -30.99
N ILE A 475 11.12 20.05 -30.40
CA ILE A 475 11.69 20.11 -29.05
C ILE A 475 10.75 21.00 -28.22
N ASN A 476 10.20 20.44 -27.16
CA ASN A 476 9.28 21.14 -26.29
C ASN A 476 9.74 21.09 -24.84
N LYS A 477 9.27 22.04 -24.04
CA LYS A 477 9.54 22.11 -22.61
C LYS A 477 8.25 21.93 -21.83
N TYR A 478 8.31 21.15 -20.75
CA TYR A 478 7.19 20.88 -19.86
C TYR A 478 7.61 21.10 -18.40
N GLN A 479 6.69 21.53 -17.56
CA GLN A 479 6.95 21.80 -16.15
C GLN A 479 6.15 20.86 -15.27
N TYR A 480 6.79 20.36 -14.21
CA TYR A 480 6.23 19.44 -13.23
C TYR A 480 6.55 19.91 -11.82
N ASP A 481 5.69 19.59 -10.84
CA ASP A 481 6.00 19.79 -9.42
C ASP A 481 7.16 18.87 -8.97
N ARG A 482 7.25 17.67 -9.57
CA ARG A 482 8.25 16.64 -9.33
C ARG A 482 8.59 15.89 -10.61
N VAL A 483 9.81 15.37 -10.70
CA VAL A 483 10.22 14.47 -11.79
C VAL A 483 10.85 13.21 -11.21
N ILE A 484 10.46 12.06 -11.76
CA ILE A 484 11.06 10.76 -11.45
C ILE A 484 11.82 10.27 -12.68
N VAL A 485 13.10 9.96 -12.53
CA VAL A 485 13.96 9.41 -13.58
C VAL A 485 14.05 7.90 -13.38
N ALA A 486 13.40 7.14 -14.26
CA ALA A 486 13.31 5.67 -14.22
C ALA A 486 14.10 5.06 -15.38
N LEU A 487 15.40 5.30 -15.40
CA LEU A 487 16.31 4.94 -16.47
C LEU A 487 17.43 4.00 -15.97
N PRO A 488 18.12 3.26 -16.86
CA PRO A 488 19.39 2.62 -16.53
C PRO A 488 20.41 3.60 -15.97
N VAL A 489 21.33 3.12 -15.13
CA VAL A 489 22.25 3.97 -14.32
C VAL A 489 22.99 4.98 -15.19
N GLU A 490 23.58 4.56 -16.32
CA GLU A 490 24.37 5.45 -17.19
C GLU A 490 23.51 6.53 -17.87
N GLN A 491 22.27 6.19 -18.23
CA GLN A 491 21.33 7.18 -18.79
C GLN A 491 20.82 8.15 -17.72
N ALA A 492 20.69 7.69 -16.48
CA ALA A 492 20.36 8.54 -15.35
C ALA A 492 21.54 9.51 -15.04
N ILE A 493 22.79 9.03 -15.08
CA ILE A 493 23.99 9.87 -14.96
C ILE A 493 23.96 10.99 -16.03
N ASP A 494 23.78 10.61 -17.30
CA ASP A 494 23.79 11.56 -18.41
C ASP A 494 22.77 12.69 -18.23
N ILE A 495 21.55 12.38 -17.81
CA ILE A 495 20.46 13.33 -17.71
C ILE A 495 20.44 14.12 -16.40
N CYS A 496 20.96 13.55 -15.31
CA CYS A 496 20.97 14.15 -13.97
C CYS A 496 22.29 14.86 -13.63
N ASN A 497 23.34 14.72 -14.43
CA ASN A 497 24.63 15.41 -14.23
C ASN A 497 24.48 16.93 -14.00
N PRO A 498 23.60 17.66 -14.74
CA PRO A 498 23.40 19.09 -14.52
C PRO A 498 22.84 19.44 -13.13
N LEU A 499 22.28 18.47 -12.39
CA LEU A 499 21.73 18.65 -11.04
C LEU A 499 22.81 18.54 -9.94
N GLY A 500 24.06 18.25 -10.29
CA GLY A 500 25.16 18.07 -9.34
C GLY A 500 25.04 16.82 -8.46
N LEU A 501 24.30 15.80 -8.91
CA LEU A 501 24.16 14.53 -8.21
C LEU A 501 25.35 13.61 -8.52
N GLU A 502 25.97 13.07 -7.48
CA GLU A 502 26.99 12.04 -7.62
C GLU A 502 26.32 10.67 -7.80
N ILE A 503 26.20 10.22 -9.05
CA ILE A 503 25.65 8.92 -9.41
C ILE A 503 26.80 8.09 -10.00
N ASN A 504 27.08 6.95 -9.39
CA ASN A 504 28.06 6.01 -9.88
C ASN A 504 27.40 4.68 -10.19
N GLY A 505 27.88 4.02 -11.21
CA GLY A 505 27.39 2.71 -11.57
C GLY A 505 27.69 2.35 -13.02
N ILE A 506 27.65 1.08 -13.31
CA ILE A 506 27.92 0.51 -14.62
C ILE A 506 27.01 -0.68 -14.88
N SER A 507 26.54 -0.80 -16.11
CA SER A 507 25.75 -1.92 -16.57
C SER A 507 26.52 -2.80 -17.52
N ASP A 508 26.20 -4.08 -17.51
CA ASP A 508 26.63 -5.02 -18.55
C ASP A 508 25.93 -4.72 -19.88
N SER A 509 26.54 -5.16 -20.95
CA SER A 509 25.91 -5.11 -22.28
C SER A 509 25.80 -6.51 -22.87
N THR A 510 24.62 -6.82 -23.41
CA THR A 510 24.27 -8.19 -23.81
C THR A 510 23.61 -8.21 -25.18
N TRP A 511 24.02 -9.15 -25.99
CA TRP A 511 23.33 -9.54 -27.21
C TRP A 511 22.36 -10.68 -26.92
N VAL A 512 21.17 -10.60 -27.46
CA VAL A 512 20.17 -11.67 -27.46
C VAL A 512 19.90 -12.03 -28.92
N ALA A 513 20.24 -13.23 -29.31
CA ALA A 513 19.99 -13.76 -30.65
C ALA A 513 19.01 -14.94 -30.58
N TRP A 514 18.18 -15.06 -31.60
CA TRP A 514 17.21 -16.16 -31.69
C TRP A 514 16.97 -16.60 -33.13
N GLY A 515 16.69 -17.88 -33.29
CA GLY A 515 16.39 -18.48 -34.58
C GLY A 515 16.11 -19.95 -34.46
N PRO A 516 15.76 -20.62 -35.57
CA PRO A 516 15.50 -22.05 -35.59
C PRO A 516 16.82 -22.84 -35.40
N SER A 517 16.88 -23.69 -34.37
CA SER A 517 17.98 -24.61 -34.15
C SER A 517 17.60 -25.64 -33.09
N ASP A 518 18.11 -26.85 -33.22
CA ASP A 518 18.08 -27.94 -32.24
C ASP A 518 19.50 -28.30 -31.72
N ARG A 519 20.52 -27.54 -32.15
CA ARG A 519 21.94 -27.80 -31.88
C ARG A 519 22.36 -27.33 -30.48
N ILE A 520 21.69 -27.82 -29.44
CA ILE A 520 22.01 -27.52 -28.03
C ILE A 520 23.43 -28.03 -27.69
N ASP A 521 23.86 -29.11 -28.33
CA ASP A 521 25.16 -29.77 -28.16
C ASP A 521 26.38 -28.91 -28.53
N LEU A 522 26.18 -27.87 -29.34
CA LEU A 522 27.24 -26.97 -29.80
C LEU A 522 27.32 -25.64 -29.09
N ILE A 523 26.47 -25.40 -28.09
CA ILE A 523 26.46 -24.14 -27.36
C ILE A 523 27.65 -24.10 -26.40
N PRO A 524 28.50 -23.05 -26.44
CA PRO A 524 29.56 -22.85 -25.46
C PRO A 524 29.00 -22.76 -24.02
N GLU A 525 29.72 -23.34 -23.06
CA GLU A 525 29.29 -23.36 -21.63
C GLU A 525 29.08 -21.97 -21.02
N ASN A 526 29.78 -20.96 -21.51
CA ASN A 526 29.65 -19.58 -21.06
C ASN A 526 28.49 -18.82 -21.69
N TRP A 527 27.75 -19.42 -22.64
CA TRP A 527 26.60 -18.82 -23.27
C TRP A 527 25.30 -19.25 -22.55
N GLU A 528 24.47 -18.31 -22.20
CA GLU A 528 23.13 -18.62 -21.70
C GLU A 528 22.22 -18.99 -22.88
N SER A 529 21.55 -20.11 -22.81
CA SER A 529 20.68 -20.58 -23.88
C SER A 529 19.34 -21.10 -23.38
N PHE A 530 18.31 -20.93 -24.22
CA PHE A 530 16.94 -21.39 -23.94
C PHE A 530 16.34 -21.97 -25.21
N TYR A 531 15.88 -23.23 -25.12
CA TYR A 531 15.19 -23.90 -26.21
C TYR A 531 13.68 -23.90 -25.99
N HIS A 532 12.96 -23.31 -26.94
CA HIS A 532 11.52 -23.17 -26.88
C HIS A 532 10.80 -24.24 -27.69
N THR A 533 10.41 -25.33 -27.05
CA THR A 533 9.75 -26.48 -27.70
C THR A 533 8.34 -26.12 -28.23
N SER A 534 7.63 -25.21 -27.61
CA SER A 534 6.29 -24.74 -28.00
C SER A 534 6.28 -23.83 -29.24
N GLY A 535 7.43 -23.33 -29.66
CA GLY A 535 7.56 -22.36 -30.73
C GLY A 535 8.30 -22.86 -31.98
N SER A 536 8.04 -24.08 -32.42
CA SER A 536 8.67 -24.63 -33.65
C SER A 536 10.20 -24.75 -33.61
N GLY A 537 10.81 -25.06 -32.48
CA GLY A 537 12.25 -25.30 -32.37
C GLY A 537 13.08 -24.00 -32.41
N VAL A 538 12.62 -22.96 -31.76
CA VAL A 538 13.36 -21.70 -31.64
C VAL A 538 14.35 -21.79 -30.48
N MET A 539 15.61 -21.52 -30.80
CA MET A 539 16.67 -21.33 -29.81
C MET A 539 16.90 -19.85 -29.56
N GLU A 540 17.06 -19.49 -28.31
CA GLU A 540 17.47 -18.15 -27.87
C GLU A 540 18.84 -18.28 -27.19
N ILE A 541 19.74 -17.36 -27.53
CA ILE A 541 21.11 -17.33 -27.00
C ILE A 541 21.38 -15.93 -26.47
N ARG A 542 21.97 -15.84 -25.31
CA ARG A 542 22.45 -14.59 -24.69
C ARG A 542 23.94 -14.64 -24.52
N ILE A 543 24.61 -13.62 -25.00
CA ILE A 543 26.06 -13.48 -24.97
C ILE A 543 26.40 -12.08 -24.50
N ARG A 544 27.35 -11.98 -23.58
CA ARG A 544 27.90 -10.68 -23.18
C ARG A 544 28.67 -10.07 -24.36
N ASN A 545 28.59 -8.74 -24.45
CA ASN A 545 29.23 -8.05 -25.59
C ASN A 545 30.75 -8.21 -25.62
N ASP A 546 31.42 -8.37 -24.48
CA ASP A 546 32.85 -8.58 -24.33
C ASP A 546 33.33 -10.00 -24.76
N GLU A 547 32.39 -10.94 -24.88
CA GLU A 547 32.67 -12.30 -25.35
C GLU A 547 32.68 -12.41 -26.89
N ILE A 548 32.24 -11.38 -27.60
CA ILE A 548 32.17 -11.37 -29.05
C ILE A 548 33.37 -10.59 -29.62
N ILE A 549 34.22 -11.29 -30.35
CA ILE A 549 35.38 -10.69 -31.02
C ILE A 549 34.89 -9.94 -32.27
N GLY A 550 34.91 -8.62 -32.27
CA GLY A 550 34.42 -7.84 -33.43
C GLY A 550 34.73 -6.35 -33.39
N GLY A 551 34.99 -5.78 -32.20
CA GLY A 551 35.28 -4.34 -32.05
C GLY A 551 34.20 -3.46 -32.67
N ASP A 552 34.57 -2.42 -33.41
CA ASP A 552 33.67 -1.47 -34.07
C ASP A 552 32.75 -2.06 -35.15
N LYS A 553 32.94 -3.31 -35.54
CA LYS A 553 32.14 -4.04 -36.54
C LYS A 553 30.88 -4.67 -35.94
N LEU A 554 30.73 -4.69 -34.62
CA LEU A 554 29.60 -5.31 -33.95
C LEU A 554 28.27 -4.67 -34.36
N ASN A 555 27.46 -5.44 -35.06
CA ASN A 555 26.07 -5.12 -35.39
C ASN A 555 25.24 -6.40 -35.38
N SER A 556 23.94 -6.30 -35.47
CA SER A 556 23.03 -7.45 -35.38
C SER A 556 23.34 -8.54 -36.40
N ARG A 557 23.75 -8.18 -37.60
CA ARG A 557 24.10 -9.16 -38.65
C ARG A 557 25.38 -9.91 -38.32
N TYR A 558 26.42 -9.19 -37.89
CA TYR A 558 27.69 -9.80 -37.48
C TYR A 558 27.50 -10.79 -36.32
N VAL A 559 26.69 -10.41 -35.33
CA VAL A 559 26.42 -11.27 -34.17
C VAL A 559 25.63 -12.51 -34.57
N VAL A 560 24.65 -12.37 -35.46
CA VAL A 560 23.92 -13.51 -36.01
C VAL A 560 24.87 -14.45 -36.73
N ASP A 561 25.72 -13.94 -37.64
CA ASP A 561 26.68 -14.78 -38.38
C ASP A 561 27.69 -15.46 -37.43
N PHE A 562 28.21 -14.74 -36.43
CA PHE A 562 29.10 -15.30 -35.41
C PHE A 562 28.47 -16.47 -34.63
N ILE A 563 27.21 -16.33 -34.22
CA ILE A 563 26.50 -17.37 -33.46
C ILE A 563 26.18 -18.56 -34.35
N THR A 564 25.66 -18.32 -35.54
CA THR A 564 25.24 -19.39 -36.47
C THR A 564 26.41 -20.18 -37.02
N ASP A 565 27.56 -19.54 -37.23
CA ASP A 565 28.83 -20.23 -37.58
C ASP A 565 29.27 -21.16 -36.43
N LYS A 566 29.19 -20.73 -35.18
CA LYS A 566 29.52 -21.58 -34.02
C LYS A 566 28.59 -22.78 -33.89
N LEU A 567 27.30 -22.59 -34.18
CA LEU A 567 26.28 -23.64 -34.13
C LEU A 567 26.25 -24.52 -35.41
N GLY A 568 26.91 -24.09 -36.48
CA GLY A 568 26.85 -24.79 -37.76
C GLY A 568 25.45 -24.79 -38.40
N VAL A 569 24.69 -23.68 -38.25
CA VAL A 569 23.32 -23.53 -38.76
C VAL A 569 23.21 -22.36 -39.73
N ASP A 570 22.17 -22.37 -40.57
CA ASP A 570 21.89 -21.26 -41.51
C ASP A 570 21.40 -20.00 -40.75
N SER A 571 22.03 -18.88 -41.07
CA SER A 571 21.73 -17.58 -40.44
C SER A 571 20.46 -16.90 -40.96
N LYS A 572 19.81 -17.44 -42.00
CA LYS A 572 18.72 -16.79 -42.75
C LYS A 572 17.54 -16.33 -41.88
N ASN A 573 17.16 -17.13 -40.91
CA ASN A 573 16.00 -16.86 -40.04
C ASN A 573 16.41 -16.47 -38.61
N TRP A 574 17.67 -16.10 -38.42
CA TRP A 574 18.15 -15.61 -37.14
C TRP A 574 18.06 -14.10 -37.05
N GLN A 575 17.78 -13.63 -35.84
CA GLN A 575 17.73 -12.20 -35.48
C GLN A 575 18.54 -11.97 -34.20
N ALA A 576 19.01 -10.75 -34.00
CA ALA A 576 19.69 -10.37 -32.77
C ALA A 576 19.24 -8.98 -32.31
N HIS A 577 19.23 -8.79 -31.00
CA HIS A 577 18.92 -7.53 -30.33
C HIS A 577 20.04 -7.20 -29.33
N TYR A 578 20.46 -5.94 -29.33
CA TYR A 578 21.51 -5.44 -28.44
C TYR A 578 20.93 -4.65 -27.29
N TRP A 579 21.27 -5.05 -26.08
CA TRP A 579 21.05 -4.29 -24.88
C TRP A 579 22.36 -3.61 -24.44
N LYS A 580 22.50 -2.31 -24.71
CA LYS A 580 23.66 -1.54 -24.27
C LYS A 580 23.77 -1.45 -22.74
N TYR A 581 22.63 -1.40 -22.06
CA TYR A 581 22.50 -1.33 -20.61
C TYR A 581 21.58 -2.47 -20.17
N ALA A 582 22.10 -3.69 -20.14
CA ALA A 582 21.31 -4.89 -19.90
C ALA A 582 20.99 -5.05 -18.42
N ILE A 583 22.00 -5.22 -17.59
CA ILE A 583 21.88 -5.45 -16.15
C ILE A 583 22.94 -4.58 -15.46
N PRO A 584 22.60 -3.77 -14.46
CA PRO A 584 23.59 -3.06 -13.66
C PRO A 584 24.44 -4.07 -12.88
N ILE A 585 25.77 -3.98 -13.07
CA ILE A 585 26.78 -4.75 -12.34
C ILE A 585 27.11 -4.03 -11.02
N ASP A 586 27.09 -2.71 -11.09
CA ASP A 586 27.30 -1.81 -9.97
C ASP A 586 26.33 -0.63 -10.06
N GLY A 587 25.96 -0.09 -8.92
CA GLY A 587 25.04 1.04 -8.83
C GLY A 587 24.77 1.44 -7.39
N PRO A 588 24.04 2.54 -7.16
CA PRO A 588 23.75 3.04 -5.82
C PRO A 588 23.02 2.04 -4.93
N GLY A 589 22.16 1.17 -5.52
CA GLY A 589 21.35 0.20 -4.78
C GLY A 589 20.24 0.83 -3.91
N GLU A 590 20.12 2.16 -3.95
CA GLU A 590 19.10 2.95 -3.27
C GLU A 590 18.67 4.13 -4.14
N ILE A 591 17.50 4.68 -3.87
CA ILE A 591 16.99 5.85 -4.58
C ILE A 591 17.87 7.08 -4.28
N ILE A 592 18.11 7.88 -5.30
CA ILE A 592 18.79 9.18 -5.16
C ILE A 592 17.75 10.27 -5.40
N HIS A 593 17.81 11.37 -4.64
CA HIS A 593 16.88 12.47 -4.81
C HIS A 593 17.49 13.83 -4.50
N THR A 594 17.01 14.84 -5.19
CA THR A 594 17.09 16.26 -4.83
C THR A 594 15.80 16.67 -4.11
N SER A 595 15.55 17.97 -4.00
CA SER A 595 14.28 18.46 -3.47
C SER A 595 13.07 18.07 -4.33
N ARG A 596 13.25 17.90 -5.67
CA ARG A 596 12.16 17.68 -6.63
C ARG A 596 12.40 16.59 -7.67
N VAL A 597 13.61 16.12 -7.82
CA VAL A 597 13.96 15.03 -8.75
C VAL A 597 14.30 13.78 -7.95
N SER A 598 13.78 12.64 -8.36
CA SER A 598 14.11 11.34 -7.77
C SER A 598 14.54 10.37 -8.87
N ILE A 599 15.48 9.47 -8.56
CA ILE A 599 16.03 8.50 -9.52
C ILE A 599 15.74 7.11 -8.99
N ILE A 600 15.14 6.27 -9.84
CA ILE A 600 14.73 4.90 -9.55
C ILE A 600 15.13 3.95 -10.69
N GLY A 601 15.05 2.67 -10.43
CA GLY A 601 15.36 1.61 -11.39
C GLY A 601 16.03 0.44 -10.70
N ASP A 602 16.44 -0.55 -11.48
CA ASP A 602 17.12 -1.74 -10.98
C ASP A 602 18.56 -1.49 -10.50
N GLY A 603 19.15 -0.36 -10.88
CA GLY A 603 20.42 0.13 -10.30
C GLY A 603 20.24 0.93 -9.00
N PHE A 604 18.99 1.25 -8.62
CA PHE A 604 18.62 2.11 -7.50
C PHE A 604 17.70 1.40 -6.47
N GLY A 605 17.61 0.08 -6.54
CA GLY A 605 16.84 -0.74 -5.61
C GLY A 605 17.49 -2.09 -5.36
N GLN A 606 16.98 -2.83 -4.38
CA GLN A 606 17.51 -4.12 -3.97
C GLN A 606 16.50 -5.25 -4.24
N PRO A 607 16.97 -6.43 -4.69
CA PRO A 607 18.34 -6.73 -5.13
C PRO A 607 18.72 -6.00 -6.43
N LEU A 608 19.98 -5.58 -6.52
CA LEU A 608 20.51 -4.86 -7.68
C LEU A 608 20.35 -5.68 -8.97
N GLY A 609 20.01 -5.03 -10.07
CA GLY A 609 19.90 -5.67 -11.39
C GLY A 609 18.68 -6.55 -11.59
N THR A 610 17.75 -6.57 -10.65
CA THR A 610 16.54 -7.41 -10.72
C THR A 610 15.28 -6.62 -10.99
N VAL A 611 14.24 -7.30 -11.50
CA VAL A 611 12.90 -6.69 -11.60
C VAL A 611 12.34 -6.38 -10.22
N GLY A 612 12.65 -7.22 -9.21
CA GLY A 612 12.29 -6.96 -7.82
C GLY A 612 12.87 -5.67 -7.29
N GLY A 613 14.16 -5.41 -7.51
CA GLY A 613 14.83 -4.16 -7.13
C GLY A 613 14.26 -2.93 -7.86
N ALA A 614 13.93 -3.09 -9.15
CA ALA A 614 13.28 -2.04 -9.92
C ALA A 614 11.92 -1.63 -9.34
N ILE A 615 11.10 -2.61 -8.95
CA ILE A 615 9.79 -2.38 -8.32
C ILE A 615 9.94 -1.85 -6.90
N GLU A 616 10.91 -2.35 -6.16
CA GLU A 616 11.20 -1.90 -4.79
C GLU A 616 11.55 -0.41 -4.77
N SER A 617 12.41 0.05 -5.69
CA SER A 617 12.73 1.48 -5.82
C SER A 617 11.51 2.34 -6.14
N SER A 618 10.53 1.79 -6.88
CA SER A 618 9.27 2.47 -7.18
C SER A 618 8.40 2.68 -5.93
N GLY A 619 8.28 1.67 -5.08
CA GLY A 619 7.56 1.80 -3.81
C GLY A 619 8.23 2.81 -2.88
N ARG A 620 9.56 2.80 -2.79
CA ARG A 620 10.32 3.74 -1.96
C ARG A 620 10.19 5.18 -2.42
N VAL A 621 10.26 5.46 -3.73
CA VAL A 621 10.12 6.84 -4.21
C VAL A 621 8.74 7.41 -3.90
N VAL A 622 7.69 6.61 -3.97
CA VAL A 622 6.33 7.02 -3.62
C VAL A 622 6.24 7.37 -2.14
N SER A 623 6.80 6.53 -1.27
CA SER A 623 6.92 6.82 0.17
C SER A 623 7.72 8.10 0.42
N GLU A 624 8.85 8.29 -0.24
CA GLU A 624 9.74 9.44 -0.08
C GLU A 624 9.06 10.77 -0.46
N ILE A 625 8.32 10.80 -1.56
CA ILE A 625 7.56 11.99 -1.97
C ILE A 625 6.59 12.43 -0.87
N HIS A 626 5.97 11.48 -0.17
CA HIS A 626 5.02 11.76 0.90
C HIS A 626 5.72 12.12 2.22
N LEU A 627 6.79 11.40 2.59
CA LEU A 627 7.60 11.69 3.78
C LEU A 627 8.24 13.07 3.73
N SER A 628 8.67 13.52 2.54
CA SER A 628 9.28 14.85 2.37
C SER A 628 8.32 16.02 2.66
N LYS A 629 7.03 15.76 2.78
CA LYS A 629 5.99 16.75 3.11
C LYS A 629 5.59 16.75 4.58
N LEU A 630 6.05 15.77 5.34
CA LEU A 630 5.86 15.75 6.78
C LEU A 630 6.91 16.64 7.44
N ASN A 631 6.48 17.71 8.09
CA ASN A 631 7.32 18.49 8.99
C ASN A 631 7.28 17.79 10.36
N PHE A 632 8.33 17.05 10.68
CA PHE A 632 8.52 16.44 12.00
C PHE A 632 9.03 17.44 13.01
#